data_a169ffb95e8e2b07193cd5b0ef53ed54
#
_entry.id   a169ffb95e8e2b07193cd5b0ef53ed54
#
_cell.length_a   1.000
_cell.length_b   1.000
_cell.length_c   1.000
_cell.angle_alpha   90.00
_cell.angle_beta   90.00
_cell.angle_gamma   90.00
#
_symmetry.space_group_name_H-M   'P 1'
#
loop_
_entity.id
_entity.type
_entity.pdbx_description
1 polymer ?
#
loop_
_entity_poly.entity_id
_entity_poly.type
_entity_poly.pdbx_seq_one_letter_code
_entity_poly.pdbx_strand_id
1 'polypeptide(L)'
;ESTDGGDETTTQQQEKGKDSECMELPNDPRKVYASGTAPGRMPADDGSDFNYWIADIDNSYDPCATISWITFRGSMGDLNGPAGTGASIADGIAFYVNGAPAKDMSIFHKVESITPVSDNEVDFTWGERSRTTAEGITAHHTVRLRARGDSLEPVSGEVAEFNKMWVDLPSYQLGTYD
;
A
#
# COMPACT_ATOMS: atom_id res chain seq x y z
N GLU A 1 51.85 14.83 11.19
CA GLU A 1 50.91 15.80 11.50
C GLU A 1 49.75 15.90 10.56
N SER A 2 49.16 15.09 10.01
CA SER A 2 47.92 15.21 9.32
C SER A 2 47.05 14.11 9.78
N THR A 3 45.80 14.40 9.98
CA THR A 3 44.97 13.47 10.65
C THR A 3 43.58 13.58 10.10
N ASP A 4 43.39 13.39 8.84
CA ASP A 4 42.11 13.63 8.25
C ASP A 4 41.30 12.40 7.93
N GLY A 5 41.70 11.24 8.37
CA GLY A 5 41.02 10.03 7.95
C GLY A 5 39.80 9.62 8.76
N GLY A 6 39.43 10.35 9.79
CA GLY A 6 38.39 9.88 10.71
C GLY A 6 36.96 10.19 10.35
N ASP A 7 36.74 11.20 9.55
CA ASP A 7 35.39 11.71 9.33
C ASP A 7 34.55 10.82 8.42
N GLU A 8 35.17 10.21 7.43
CA GLU A 8 34.42 9.37 6.50
C GLU A 8 33.88 8.12 7.17
N THR A 9 34.64 7.55 8.08
CA THR A 9 34.23 6.36 8.81
C THR A 9 33.02 6.65 9.69
N THR A 10 33.01 7.81 10.32
CA THR A 10 31.92 8.21 11.20
C THR A 10 30.61 8.37 10.43
N THR A 11 30.68 8.95 9.24
CA THR A 11 29.49 9.13 8.41
C THR A 11 28.87 7.80 8.00
N GLN A 12 29.70 6.82 7.64
CA GLN A 12 29.20 5.50 7.26
C GLN A 12 28.56 4.79 8.42
N GLN A 13 29.07 4.95 9.63
CA GLN A 13 28.47 4.36 10.81
C GLN A 13 27.12 4.97 11.12
N GLN A 14 26.96 6.28 10.91
CA GLN A 14 25.68 6.94 11.10
C GLN A 14 24.62 6.45 10.11
N GLU A 15 25.02 6.19 8.88
CA GLU A 15 24.08 5.66 7.88
C GLU A 15 23.63 4.25 8.25
N LYS A 16 24.52 3.41 8.73
CA LYS A 16 24.14 2.07 9.18
C LYS A 16 23.23 2.11 10.38
N GLY A 17 23.43 3.06 11.30
CA GLY A 17 22.56 3.24 12.44
C GLY A 17 21.14 3.66 12.03
N LYS A 18 21.03 4.52 11.02
CA LYS A 18 19.73 4.91 10.47
C LYS A 18 18.98 3.73 9.89
N ASP A 19 19.66 2.89 9.11
CA ASP A 19 19.03 1.72 8.51
C ASP A 19 18.51 0.75 9.57
N SER A 20 19.24 0.58 10.67
CA SER A 20 18.80 -0.26 11.77
C SER A 20 17.56 0.30 12.47
N GLU A 21 17.51 1.63 12.65
CA GLU A 21 16.37 2.28 13.30
C GLU A 21 15.10 2.20 12.48
N CYS A 22 15.21 2.09 11.16
CA CYS A 22 14.06 2.02 10.30
C CYS A 22 13.38 0.64 10.27
N MET A 23 13.88 -0.34 11.02
CA MET A 23 13.43 -1.73 10.86
C MET A 23 12.79 -2.29 12.12
N GLU A 24 12.06 -1.47 12.87
CA GLU A 24 11.55 -1.88 14.18
C GLU A 24 10.09 -2.35 14.20
N LEU A 25 9.51 -2.73 13.10
CA LEU A 25 8.18 -3.32 13.14
C LEU A 25 8.24 -4.76 13.65
N PRO A 26 7.30 -5.15 14.50
CA PRO A 26 7.27 -6.54 15.02
C PRO A 26 7.20 -7.57 13.90
N ASN A 27 6.50 -7.26 12.82
CA ASN A 27 6.41 -8.12 11.64
C ASN A 27 6.84 -7.31 10.44
N ASP A 28 7.95 -7.70 9.84
CA ASP A 28 8.48 -7.01 8.65
C ASP A 28 7.59 -7.29 7.44
N PRO A 29 6.91 -6.27 6.86
CA PRO A 29 6.04 -6.49 5.70
C PRO A 29 6.74 -7.13 4.51
N ARG A 30 8.05 -6.97 4.38
CA ARG A 30 8.80 -7.61 3.28
C ARG A 30 8.89 -9.12 3.45
N LYS A 31 8.75 -9.61 4.67
CA LYS A 31 8.70 -11.04 4.96
C LYS A 31 7.29 -11.58 4.94
N VAL A 32 6.35 -10.80 5.46
CA VAL A 32 4.93 -11.19 5.49
C VAL A 32 4.34 -11.23 4.09
N TYR A 33 4.67 -10.22 3.27
CA TYR A 33 4.12 -10.06 1.93
C TYR A 33 5.24 -10.03 0.90
N ALA A 34 6.01 -11.07 0.78
CA ALA A 34 7.08 -11.14 -0.21
C ALA A 34 6.49 -11.03 -1.63
N SER A 35 7.15 -10.24 -2.49
CA SER A 35 6.68 -10.03 -3.86
C SER A 35 6.51 -11.35 -4.62
N GLY A 36 5.42 -11.43 -5.38
CA GLY A 36 5.10 -12.62 -6.15
C GLY A 36 4.56 -13.77 -5.31
N THR A 37 4.32 -13.54 -4.02
CA THR A 37 3.86 -14.58 -3.11
C THR A 37 2.32 -14.58 -3.05
N ALA A 38 1.74 -15.75 -3.14
CA ALA A 38 0.33 -16.02 -2.98
C ALA A 38 0.19 -17.43 -2.40
N PRO A 39 -0.92 -17.77 -1.77
CA PRO A 39 -2.14 -17.00 -1.54
C PRO A 39 -2.17 -16.37 -0.15
N GLY A 40 -3.26 -15.66 0.08
CA GLY A 40 -3.56 -15.11 1.40
C GLY A 40 -4.95 -14.51 1.38
N ARG A 41 -5.52 -14.31 2.54
CA ARG A 41 -6.86 -13.75 2.70
C ARG A 41 -6.81 -12.62 3.72
N MET A 42 -7.53 -11.54 3.43
CA MET A 42 -7.69 -10.42 4.35
C MET A 42 -9.18 -10.20 4.60
N PRO A 43 -9.66 -10.37 5.83
CA PRO A 43 -11.06 -10.09 6.13
C PRO A 43 -11.29 -8.58 6.23
N ALA A 44 -12.53 -8.15 5.91
CA ALA A 44 -12.94 -6.77 6.11
C ALA A 44 -12.89 -6.42 7.61
N ASP A 45 -12.56 -5.17 7.90
CA ASP A 45 -12.44 -4.71 9.29
C ASP A 45 -13.77 -4.21 9.87
N ASP A 46 -14.86 -4.25 9.10
CA ASP A 46 -16.17 -3.80 9.54
C ASP A 46 -17.07 -4.93 10.08
N GLY A 47 -16.52 -6.15 10.18
CA GLY A 47 -17.29 -7.29 10.66
C GLY A 47 -18.20 -7.94 9.64
N SER A 48 -18.15 -7.49 8.37
CA SER A 48 -18.93 -8.10 7.30
C SER A 48 -18.28 -9.41 6.83
N ASP A 49 -19.00 -10.13 5.96
CA ASP A 49 -18.50 -11.38 5.38
C ASP A 49 -17.56 -11.17 4.19
N PHE A 50 -17.25 -9.93 3.86
CA PHE A 50 -16.35 -9.64 2.75
C PHE A 50 -14.92 -10.01 3.10
N ASN A 51 -14.25 -10.62 2.14
CA ASN A 51 -12.84 -10.97 2.24
C ASN A 51 -12.15 -10.63 0.93
N TYR A 52 -10.90 -10.21 1.04
CA TYR A 52 -10.05 -10.01 -0.13
C TYR A 52 -9.11 -11.21 -0.23
N TRP A 53 -9.05 -11.82 -1.41
CA TRP A 53 -8.19 -12.97 -1.68
C TRP A 53 -7.02 -12.54 -2.54
N ILE A 54 -5.82 -12.68 -2.00
CA ILE A 54 -4.59 -12.23 -2.63
C ILE A 54 -4.15 -13.26 -3.66
N ALA A 55 -3.91 -12.81 -4.89
CA ALA A 55 -3.34 -13.65 -5.95
C ALA A 55 -1.88 -13.31 -6.19
N ASP A 56 -1.49 -12.03 -6.06
CA ASP A 56 -0.12 -11.61 -6.30
C ASP A 56 0.17 -10.38 -5.44
N ILE A 57 1.44 -10.17 -5.14
CA ILE A 57 1.88 -9.06 -4.29
C ILE A 57 3.06 -8.36 -4.95
N ASP A 58 2.95 -7.03 -5.06
CA ASP A 58 4.02 -6.15 -5.50
C ASP A 58 4.42 -5.30 -4.31
N ASN A 59 5.51 -5.67 -3.66
CA ASN A 59 5.89 -5.10 -2.38
C ASN A 59 6.98 -4.03 -2.56
N SER A 60 6.59 -2.78 -2.40
CA SER A 60 7.48 -1.62 -2.42
C SER A 60 7.65 -1.01 -1.02
N TYR A 61 7.47 -1.81 0.02
CA TYR A 61 7.65 -1.36 1.39
C TYR A 61 9.09 -0.97 1.66
N ASP A 62 9.29 0.19 2.25
CA ASP A 62 10.59 0.69 2.68
C ASP A 62 10.43 1.34 4.06
N PRO A 63 10.95 0.71 5.11
CA PRO A 63 10.78 1.26 6.46
C PRO A 63 11.49 2.59 6.66
N CYS A 64 12.45 2.94 5.81
CA CYS A 64 13.18 4.20 5.90
C CYS A 64 12.59 5.31 5.05
N ALA A 65 11.61 5.01 4.20
CA ALA A 65 10.95 6.01 3.38
C ALA A 65 9.83 6.67 4.15
N THR A 66 9.59 7.96 3.89
CA THR A 66 8.45 8.66 4.47
C THR A 66 7.15 8.03 4.01
N ILE A 67 7.03 7.69 2.73
CA ILE A 67 5.87 6.99 2.19
C ILE A 67 6.37 5.77 1.43
N SER A 68 5.82 4.61 1.74
CA SER A 68 6.03 3.40 0.96
C SER A 68 4.71 2.65 0.86
N TRP A 69 4.66 1.58 0.07
CA TRP A 69 3.38 0.93 -0.21
C TRP A 69 3.57 -0.52 -0.63
N ILE A 70 2.47 -1.27 -0.52
CA ILE A 70 2.36 -2.63 -1.03
C ILE A 70 1.08 -2.70 -1.87
N THR A 71 1.20 -3.18 -3.09
CA THR A 71 0.07 -3.39 -3.99
C THR A 71 -0.29 -4.86 -4.00
N PHE A 72 -1.57 -5.15 -3.81
CA PHE A 72 -2.11 -6.50 -3.84
C PHE A 72 -2.97 -6.67 -5.08
N ARG A 73 -2.78 -7.77 -5.77
CA ARG A 73 -3.60 -8.14 -6.92
C ARG A 73 -4.44 -9.35 -6.51
N GLY A 74 -5.73 -9.31 -6.78
CA GLY A 74 -6.57 -10.41 -6.37
C GLY A 74 -8.04 -10.19 -6.64
N SER A 75 -8.89 -10.71 -5.76
CA SER A 75 -10.33 -10.71 -5.96
C SER A 75 -11.07 -10.61 -4.63
N MET A 76 -12.26 -10.03 -4.69
CA MET A 76 -13.18 -10.05 -3.58
C MET A 76 -13.86 -11.41 -3.50
N GLY A 77 -14.28 -11.77 -2.31
CA GLY A 77 -15.02 -13.00 -2.09
C GLY A 77 -15.53 -13.07 -0.66
N ASP A 78 -15.77 -14.28 -0.20
CA ASP A 78 -16.19 -14.55 1.17
C ASP A 78 -15.17 -15.47 1.86
N LEU A 79 -15.55 -16.05 2.99
CA LEU A 79 -14.66 -16.92 3.75
C LEU A 79 -14.29 -18.19 2.97
N ASN A 80 -15.10 -18.59 2.01
CA ASN A 80 -14.89 -19.83 1.26
C ASN A 80 -13.98 -19.66 0.04
N GLY A 81 -13.71 -18.44 -0.37
CA GLY A 81 -12.82 -18.19 -1.48
C GLY A 81 -13.21 -16.97 -2.30
N PRO A 82 -12.43 -16.68 -3.36
CA PRO A 82 -12.79 -15.60 -4.28
C PRO A 82 -14.09 -15.90 -5.00
N ALA A 83 -14.85 -14.85 -5.32
CA ALA A 83 -16.16 -14.99 -5.95
C ALA A 83 -16.10 -15.58 -7.36
N GLY A 84 -14.95 -15.45 -8.04
CA GLY A 84 -14.77 -16.06 -9.36
C GLY A 84 -15.42 -15.31 -10.51
N THR A 85 -15.87 -14.08 -10.31
CA THR A 85 -16.49 -13.26 -11.37
C THR A 85 -15.54 -12.16 -11.79
N GLY A 86 -15.69 -11.64 -13.02
CA GLY A 86 -14.90 -10.51 -13.48
C GLY A 86 -15.11 -9.27 -12.64
N ALA A 87 -16.33 -9.07 -12.13
CA ALA A 87 -16.66 -7.92 -11.28
C ALA A 87 -15.98 -7.98 -9.91
N SER A 88 -15.54 -9.15 -9.46
CA SER A 88 -14.89 -9.31 -8.16
C SER A 88 -13.39 -9.03 -8.20
N ILE A 89 -12.79 -8.95 -9.38
CA ILE A 89 -11.36 -8.66 -9.51
C ILE A 89 -11.10 -7.22 -9.05
N ALA A 90 -10.16 -7.07 -8.13
CA ALA A 90 -9.83 -5.77 -7.58
C ALA A 90 -8.39 -5.76 -7.08
N ASP A 91 -7.78 -4.59 -7.11
CA ASP A 91 -6.47 -4.40 -6.50
C ASP A 91 -6.64 -3.83 -5.10
N GLY A 92 -5.66 -4.05 -4.25
CA GLY A 92 -5.61 -3.45 -2.93
C GLY A 92 -4.32 -2.68 -2.77
N ILE A 93 -4.37 -1.68 -1.91
CA ILE A 93 -3.20 -0.86 -1.61
C ILE A 93 -3.07 -0.65 -0.11
N ALA A 94 -1.88 -0.85 0.41
CA ALA A 94 -1.53 -0.49 1.78
C ALA A 94 -0.43 0.54 1.72
N PHE A 95 -0.69 1.72 2.27
CA PHE A 95 0.33 2.77 2.37
C PHE A 95 0.94 2.76 3.76
N TYR A 96 2.24 2.99 3.80
CA TYR A 96 3.01 3.06 5.04
C TYR A 96 3.65 4.43 5.15
N VAL A 97 3.57 5.01 6.34
CA VAL A 97 4.18 6.30 6.63
C VAL A 97 5.24 6.07 7.71
N ASN A 98 6.49 6.41 7.38
CA ASN A 98 7.64 6.18 8.25
C ASN A 98 7.74 4.74 8.72
N GLY A 99 7.38 3.80 7.82
CA GLY A 99 7.47 2.38 8.09
C GLY A 99 6.27 1.75 8.76
N ALA A 100 5.31 2.53 9.24
CA ALA A 100 4.10 2.03 9.88
C ALA A 100 2.89 2.15 8.95
N PRO A 101 1.93 1.22 9.01
CA PRO A 101 0.77 1.32 8.14
C PRO A 101 -0.07 2.55 8.47
N ALA A 102 -0.42 3.32 7.44
CA ALA A 102 -1.29 4.48 7.62
C ALA A 102 -2.70 4.05 8.04
N LYS A 103 -3.15 2.92 7.53
CA LYS A 103 -4.39 2.24 7.91
C LYS A 103 -4.32 0.83 7.33
N ASP A 104 -5.38 0.05 7.51
CA ASP A 104 -5.50 -1.23 6.86
C ASP A 104 -5.61 -1.08 5.34
N MET A 105 -5.54 -2.19 4.60
CA MET A 105 -5.54 -2.18 3.14
C MET A 105 -6.87 -1.66 2.60
N SER A 106 -6.79 -0.81 1.58
CA SER A 106 -7.97 -0.29 0.87
C SER A 106 -8.08 -0.90 -0.51
N ILE A 107 -9.31 -1.09 -0.99
CA ILE A 107 -9.60 -1.70 -2.29
C ILE A 107 -9.84 -0.59 -3.31
N PHE A 108 -9.19 -0.74 -4.48
CA PHE A 108 -9.43 0.05 -5.67
C PHE A 108 -9.70 -0.92 -6.81
N HIS A 109 -10.37 -0.47 -7.88
CA HIS A 109 -10.62 -1.37 -9.01
C HIS A 109 -9.31 -1.78 -9.68
N LYS A 110 -8.42 -0.80 -9.87
CA LYS A 110 -7.10 -1.05 -10.45
C LYS A 110 -6.11 -0.05 -9.90
N VAL A 111 -5.00 -0.52 -9.34
CA VAL A 111 -3.88 0.34 -8.98
C VAL A 111 -2.99 0.47 -10.21
N GLU A 112 -2.84 1.68 -10.73
CA GLU A 112 -2.12 1.91 -11.98
C GLU A 112 -0.70 2.39 -11.76
N SER A 113 -0.51 3.43 -10.93
CA SER A 113 0.84 3.91 -10.66
C SER A 113 0.90 4.69 -9.35
N ILE A 114 2.07 4.68 -8.75
CA ILE A 114 2.39 5.49 -7.58
C ILE A 114 3.75 6.10 -7.85
N THR A 115 3.80 7.42 -7.97
CA THR A 115 5.00 8.14 -8.37
C THR A 115 5.40 9.11 -7.28
N PRO A 116 6.59 8.97 -6.69
CA PRO A 116 7.08 9.96 -5.73
C PRO A 116 7.22 11.33 -6.38
N VAL A 117 6.76 12.36 -5.68
CA VAL A 117 6.82 13.75 -6.13
C VAL A 117 7.84 14.51 -5.30
N SER A 118 7.90 14.24 -4.01
CA SER A 118 8.86 14.82 -3.09
C SER A 118 9.11 13.82 -1.96
N ASP A 119 9.87 14.22 -0.95
CA ASP A 119 10.19 13.33 0.16
C ASP A 119 8.95 12.85 0.92
N ASN A 120 7.88 13.64 0.92
CA ASN A 120 6.68 13.33 1.69
C ASN A 120 5.41 13.34 0.85
N GLU A 121 5.50 13.28 -0.48
CA GLU A 121 4.34 13.29 -1.36
C GLU A 121 4.48 12.28 -2.48
N VAL A 122 3.35 11.66 -2.85
CA VAL A 122 3.27 10.77 -4.01
C VAL A 122 2.03 11.10 -4.82
N ASP A 123 2.09 10.86 -6.12
CA ASP A 123 0.91 10.87 -6.99
C ASP A 123 0.43 9.43 -7.17
N PHE A 124 -0.80 9.19 -6.77
CA PHE A 124 -1.44 7.88 -6.85
C PHE A 124 -2.50 7.90 -7.95
N THR A 125 -2.36 7.01 -8.92
CA THR A 125 -3.30 6.87 -10.03
C THR A 125 -3.96 5.50 -9.99
N TRP A 126 -5.29 5.50 -10.10
CA TRP A 126 -6.05 4.27 -10.13
C TRP A 126 -7.10 4.31 -11.23
N GLY A 127 -7.51 3.12 -11.66
CA GLY A 127 -8.56 2.97 -12.64
C GLY A 127 -9.88 2.59 -11.97
N GLU A 128 -10.97 3.04 -12.53
CA GLU A 128 -12.31 2.70 -12.08
C GLU A 128 -13.05 1.92 -13.16
N ARG A 129 -13.65 0.80 -12.76
CA ARG A 129 -14.38 -0.05 -13.67
C ARG A 129 -15.76 0.54 -13.95
N SER A 130 -16.19 0.43 -15.21
CA SER A 130 -17.54 0.85 -15.58
C SER A 130 -18.60 -0.09 -14.97
N ARG A 131 -19.86 0.25 -15.18
CA ARG A 131 -20.97 -0.56 -14.67
C ARG A 131 -21.01 -1.96 -15.25
N THR A 132 -20.46 -2.16 -16.44
CA THR A 132 -20.42 -3.46 -17.08
C THR A 132 -19.00 -3.97 -17.11
N THR A 133 -18.83 -5.26 -16.78
CA THR A 133 -17.50 -5.89 -16.82
C THR A 133 -16.94 -5.97 -18.24
N ALA A 134 -17.80 -5.95 -19.26
CA ALA A 134 -17.36 -6.01 -20.65
C ALA A 134 -16.54 -4.77 -21.06
N GLU A 135 -16.82 -3.62 -20.49
CA GLU A 135 -16.09 -2.39 -20.81
C GLU A 135 -14.76 -2.26 -20.06
N GLY A 136 -14.61 -2.96 -18.95
CA GLY A 136 -13.40 -2.93 -18.15
C GLY A 136 -13.19 -1.58 -17.45
N ILE A 137 -11.94 -1.13 -17.40
CA ILE A 137 -11.57 0.15 -16.78
C ILE A 137 -11.86 1.26 -17.77
N THR A 138 -12.74 2.18 -17.40
CA THR A 138 -13.18 3.28 -18.27
C THR A 138 -12.83 4.66 -17.73
N ALA A 139 -12.51 4.78 -16.46
CA ALA A 139 -12.12 6.05 -15.86
C ALA A 139 -10.78 5.89 -15.15
N HIS A 140 -10.00 6.96 -15.14
CA HIS A 140 -8.69 6.99 -14.48
C HIS A 140 -8.64 8.24 -13.61
N HIS A 141 -8.17 8.06 -12.40
CA HIS A 141 -8.14 9.13 -11.39
C HIS A 141 -6.74 9.26 -10.81
N THR A 142 -6.34 10.49 -10.50
CA THR A 142 -5.07 10.75 -9.85
C THR A 142 -5.29 11.69 -8.67
N VAL A 143 -4.62 11.38 -7.56
CA VAL A 143 -4.65 12.20 -6.36
C VAL A 143 -3.22 12.36 -5.86
N ARG A 144 -2.92 13.53 -5.28
CA ARG A 144 -1.65 13.74 -4.58
C ARG A 144 -1.87 13.48 -3.10
N LEU A 145 -1.05 12.59 -2.57
CA LEU A 145 -1.09 12.19 -1.16
C LEU A 145 0.15 12.73 -0.45
N ARG A 146 -0.05 13.24 0.75
CA ARG A 146 1.03 13.78 1.58
C ARG A 146 1.06 13.07 2.92
N ALA A 147 2.26 12.72 3.38
CA ALA A 147 2.45 12.23 4.73
C ALA A 147 2.41 13.39 5.71
N ARG A 148 1.63 13.25 6.77
CA ARG A 148 1.53 14.24 7.84
C ARG A 148 1.53 13.50 9.17
N GLY A 149 2.64 13.60 9.92
CA GLY A 149 2.81 12.80 11.12
C GLY A 149 2.81 11.32 10.76
N ASP A 150 1.90 10.56 11.33
CA ASP A 150 1.75 9.13 11.08
C ASP A 150 0.63 8.83 10.08
N SER A 151 0.02 9.85 9.49
CA SER A 151 -1.12 9.69 8.60
C SER A 151 -0.78 10.10 7.19
N LEU A 152 -1.66 9.73 6.26
CA LEU A 152 -1.56 10.05 4.85
C LEU A 152 -2.84 10.78 4.47
N GLU A 153 -2.70 11.95 3.82
CA GLU A 153 -3.86 12.74 3.46
C GLU A 153 -3.83 13.17 2.00
N PRO A 154 -4.98 13.21 1.33
CA PRO A 154 -5.05 13.76 -0.02
C PRO A 154 -4.99 15.28 0.04
N VAL A 155 -4.14 15.89 -0.79
CA VAL A 155 -3.94 17.35 -0.77
C VAL A 155 -4.31 18.02 -2.07
N SER A 156 -4.35 17.31 -3.19
CA SER A 156 -4.76 17.87 -4.47
C SER A 156 -5.15 16.77 -5.44
N GLY A 157 -5.73 17.16 -6.57
CA GLY A 157 -6.23 16.22 -7.55
C GLY A 157 -7.64 15.76 -7.22
N GLU A 158 -7.96 14.51 -7.51
CA GLU A 158 -9.31 13.98 -7.35
C GLU A 158 -9.54 13.47 -5.93
N VAL A 159 -9.50 14.39 -4.99
CA VAL A 159 -9.59 14.12 -3.55
C VAL A 159 -10.94 13.44 -3.20
N ALA A 160 -12.03 13.95 -3.76
CA ALA A 160 -13.35 13.39 -3.46
C ALA A 160 -13.48 11.94 -3.96
N GLU A 161 -12.96 11.66 -5.14
CA GLU A 161 -12.99 10.30 -5.70
C GLU A 161 -12.11 9.35 -4.89
N PHE A 162 -10.94 9.84 -4.44
CA PHE A 162 -10.06 9.05 -3.58
C PHE A 162 -10.75 8.72 -2.26
N ASN A 163 -11.40 9.68 -1.63
CA ASN A 163 -12.05 9.46 -0.33
C ASN A 163 -13.22 8.49 -0.42
N LYS A 164 -13.90 8.39 -1.56
CA LYS A 164 -14.93 7.37 -1.74
C LYS A 164 -14.38 5.97 -1.56
N MET A 165 -13.16 5.73 -2.05
CA MET A 165 -12.52 4.42 -1.94
C MET A 165 -11.77 4.25 -0.63
N TRP A 166 -11.13 5.31 -0.15
CA TRP A 166 -10.24 5.26 1.00
C TRP A 166 -10.98 5.38 2.33
N VAL A 167 -12.01 6.23 2.40
CA VAL A 167 -12.74 6.53 3.64
C VAL A 167 -14.08 5.82 3.71
N ASP A 168 -14.85 5.85 2.62
CA ASP A 168 -16.25 5.42 2.65
C ASP A 168 -16.42 3.91 2.53
N LEU A 169 -15.43 3.21 1.98
CA LEU A 169 -15.48 1.75 1.86
C LEU A 169 -14.73 1.11 3.02
N PRO A 170 -15.09 -0.13 3.40
CA PRO A 170 -14.39 -0.83 4.45
C PRO A 170 -12.93 -1.12 4.05
N SER A 171 -12.06 -1.18 5.05
CA SER A 171 -10.68 -1.59 4.88
C SER A 171 -10.56 -3.08 5.18
N TYR A 172 -9.44 -3.68 4.79
CA TYR A 172 -9.18 -5.10 4.96
C TYR A 172 -7.96 -5.28 5.84
N GLN A 173 -8.08 -6.14 6.83
CA GLN A 173 -7.06 -6.29 7.87
C GLN A 173 -5.74 -6.78 7.27
N LEU A 174 -4.66 -6.04 7.54
CA LEU A 174 -3.33 -6.42 7.12
C LEU A 174 -2.89 -7.66 7.89
N GLY A 175 -2.42 -8.64 7.19
CA GLY A 175 -2.06 -9.96 7.66
C GLY A 175 -2.66 -10.97 6.71
N THR A 176 -1.94 -12.04 6.43
CA THR A 176 -2.47 -13.09 5.57
C THR A 176 -3.15 -14.15 6.42
N TYR A 177 -4.30 -14.58 5.99
CA TYR A 177 -5.10 -15.62 6.62
C TYR A 177 -5.31 -16.77 5.64
N ASP A 178 -5.36 -17.94 6.13
CA ASP A 178 -5.58 -19.15 5.30
C ASP A 178 -7.05 -19.42 5.02
#